data_9113ded633c111628aa0a66e87d39272
#
_entry.id   9113ded633c111628aa0a66e87d39272
#
_cell.length_a   1.000
_cell.length_b   1.000
_cell.length_c   1.000
_cell.angle_alpha   90.00
_cell.angle_beta   90.00
_cell.angle_gamma   90.00
#
_symmetry.space_group_name_H-M   'P 1'
#
loop_
_entity.id
_entity.type
_entity.pdbx_description
1 polymer ?
#
loop_
_entity_poly.entity_id
_entity_poly.type
_entity_poly.pdbx_seq_one_letter_code
_entity_poly.pdbx_strand_id
1 'polypeptide(L)'
;AAVLPVGLLLQPRDFLSAGFLYAILGFGVVGMLIANESIQMPAFTGWESDKLGMLVPFLFITVACGACSGFHSIVASGTTSKQIKKESDVRRISYGGMLVEGVLAVFAMGCVAVLTVTEREAGGTPVGIFAAGAAKFFGALGIPAKLGAEFAMLAISTFLLTTLDTCTRLTRFLIEELFDWRNETSRYLGTLLALVVPCLLVFQEFPGVDGTLQPAWKAIWPLFGATNQLLAALALLTFVVFLKASKVGYGFALVPAVVMIVMPMTALALMVQKYGVQTLLGGTACTMFLLGFFLMITSWRALTKSPVGLSQSKLGQE
;
A
#
# COMPACT_ATOMS: atom_id res chain seq x y z
N ALA A 1 -16.69 12.68 2.79
CA ALA A 1 -15.96 12.71 1.51
C ALA A 1 -16.28 11.50 0.64
N ALA A 2 -16.21 10.25 1.14
CA ALA A 2 -16.41 9.03 0.35
C ALA A 2 -17.79 8.93 -0.35
N VAL A 3 -18.82 9.58 0.16
CA VAL A 3 -20.19 9.59 -0.41
C VAL A 3 -20.37 10.68 -1.47
N LEU A 4 -19.60 11.76 -1.39
CA LEU A 4 -19.72 12.91 -2.29
C LEU A 4 -19.15 12.63 -3.68
N PRO A 5 -19.60 13.37 -4.74
CA PRO A 5 -19.01 13.31 -6.07
C PRO A 5 -17.50 13.61 -6.04
N VAL A 6 -16.72 12.89 -6.85
CA VAL A 6 -15.25 12.99 -6.90
C VAL A 6 -14.77 14.43 -7.13
N GLY A 7 -15.40 15.15 -8.04
CA GLY A 7 -14.99 16.50 -8.42
C GLY A 7 -15.21 17.57 -7.35
N LEU A 8 -16.09 17.32 -6.35
CA LEU A 8 -16.44 18.34 -5.37
C LEU A 8 -15.40 18.47 -4.25
N LEU A 9 -14.91 17.37 -3.74
CA LEU A 9 -14.01 17.37 -2.58
C LEU A 9 -12.69 16.63 -2.82
N LEU A 10 -12.72 15.49 -3.49
CA LEU A 10 -11.51 14.67 -3.69
C LEU A 10 -10.49 15.39 -4.57
N GLN A 11 -10.86 15.85 -5.75
CA GLN A 11 -9.92 16.49 -6.67
C GLN A 11 -9.25 17.76 -6.08
N PRO A 12 -9.98 18.73 -5.48
CA PRO A 12 -9.33 19.89 -4.83
C PRO A 12 -8.38 19.49 -3.70
N ARG A 13 -8.78 18.51 -2.88
CA ARG A 13 -7.97 18.02 -1.79
C ARG A 13 -6.71 17.29 -2.30
N ASP A 14 -6.83 16.44 -3.31
CA ASP A 14 -5.71 15.71 -3.87
C ASP A 14 -4.71 16.67 -4.55
N PHE A 15 -5.19 17.75 -5.16
CA PHE A 15 -4.35 18.81 -5.68
C PHE A 15 -3.54 19.51 -4.55
N LEU A 16 -4.20 19.81 -3.43
CA LEU A 16 -3.53 20.38 -2.26
C LEU A 16 -2.48 19.41 -1.69
N SER A 17 -2.84 18.13 -1.57
CA SER A 17 -1.93 17.08 -1.11
C SER A 17 -0.71 16.91 -2.01
N ALA A 18 -0.88 17.04 -3.33
CA ALA A 18 0.24 17.05 -4.28
C ALA A 18 1.18 18.24 -4.04
N GLY A 19 0.63 19.42 -3.72
CA GLY A 19 1.42 20.59 -3.32
C GLY A 19 2.31 20.31 -2.10
N PHE A 20 1.75 19.70 -1.05
CA PHE A 20 2.52 19.26 0.12
C PHE A 20 3.58 18.21 -0.24
N LEU A 21 3.26 17.26 -1.12
CA LEU A 21 4.21 16.26 -1.57
C LEU A 21 5.43 16.89 -2.26
N TYR A 22 5.19 17.77 -3.21
CA TYR A 22 6.29 18.45 -3.91
C TYR A 22 7.11 19.35 -3.00
N ALA A 23 6.47 20.01 -2.05
CA ALA A 23 7.17 20.82 -1.06
C ALA A 23 8.05 19.97 -0.13
N ILE A 24 7.53 18.84 0.41
CA ILE A 24 8.33 17.90 1.22
C ILE A 24 9.50 17.33 0.43
N LEU A 25 9.27 16.91 -0.82
CA LEU A 25 10.34 16.36 -1.65
C LEU A 25 11.37 17.42 -2.01
N GLY A 26 10.93 18.63 -2.39
CA GLY A 26 11.83 19.73 -2.71
C GLY A 26 12.72 20.11 -1.55
N PHE A 27 12.14 20.50 -0.43
CA PHE A 27 12.90 20.89 0.77
C PHE A 27 13.61 19.70 1.43
N GLY A 28 12.95 18.53 1.46
CA GLY A 28 13.48 17.34 2.11
C GLY A 28 14.70 16.77 1.40
N VAL A 29 14.62 16.57 0.09
CA VAL A 29 15.75 16.03 -0.70
C VAL A 29 16.91 17.01 -0.73
N VAL A 30 16.64 18.30 -0.94
CA VAL A 30 17.70 19.33 -0.90
C VAL A 30 18.33 19.41 0.49
N GLY A 31 17.52 19.41 1.54
CA GLY A 31 18.00 19.38 2.92
C GLY A 31 18.83 18.13 3.22
N MET A 32 18.40 16.96 2.76
CA MET A 32 19.12 15.70 2.90
C MET A 32 20.50 15.72 2.23
N LEU A 33 20.62 16.33 1.05
CA LEU A 33 21.90 16.48 0.34
C LEU A 33 22.86 17.46 1.03
N ILE A 34 22.35 18.47 1.71
CA ILE A 34 23.14 19.52 2.37
C ILE A 34 23.49 19.16 3.82
N ALA A 35 22.59 18.43 4.52
CA ALA A 35 22.66 18.21 5.96
C ALA A 35 23.93 17.48 6.45
N ASN A 36 24.60 16.73 5.57
CA ASN A 36 25.78 15.91 5.92
C ASN A 36 25.60 15.09 7.21
N GLU A 37 24.37 14.57 7.42
CA GLU A 37 24.03 13.77 8.59
C GLU A 37 24.57 12.33 8.46
N SER A 38 25.06 11.78 9.56
CA SER A 38 25.54 10.40 9.60
C SER A 38 24.40 9.42 9.80
N ILE A 39 24.42 8.29 9.09
CA ILE A 39 23.48 7.20 9.28
C ILE A 39 23.75 6.54 10.63
N GLN A 40 22.73 6.51 11.51
CA GLN A 40 22.81 5.96 12.86
C GLN A 40 22.37 4.47 12.92
N MET A 41 21.84 3.94 11.82
CA MET A 41 21.39 2.55 11.74
C MET A 41 22.49 1.67 11.14
N PRO A 42 22.71 0.45 11.68
CA PRO A 42 23.60 -0.51 11.04
C PRO A 42 23.03 -0.96 9.68
N ALA A 43 23.91 -1.20 8.71
CA ALA A 43 23.52 -1.63 7.37
C ALA A 43 22.83 -3.01 7.37
N PHE A 44 23.19 -3.87 8.31
CA PHE A 44 22.59 -5.19 8.47
C PHE A 44 22.60 -5.59 9.95
N THR A 45 21.49 -6.11 10.44
CA THR A 45 21.34 -6.55 11.83
C THR A 45 21.27 -8.07 11.98
N GLY A 46 20.72 -8.77 10.98
CA GLY A 46 20.56 -10.23 11.03
C GLY A 46 19.51 -10.75 10.05
N TRP A 47 19.45 -12.07 9.91
CA TRP A 47 18.45 -12.74 9.07
C TRP A 47 17.12 -12.99 9.79
N GLU A 48 17.10 -12.77 11.09
CA GLU A 48 15.95 -13.01 11.95
C GLU A 48 15.76 -11.87 12.93
N SER A 49 14.52 -11.53 13.23
CA SER A 49 14.14 -10.50 14.19
C SER A 49 13.17 -11.12 15.21
N ASP A 50 13.40 -10.89 16.48
CA ASP A 50 12.55 -11.38 17.58
C ASP A 50 11.08 -10.91 17.41
N LYS A 51 10.88 -9.72 16.86
CA LYS A 51 9.55 -9.12 16.68
C LYS A 51 8.84 -9.58 15.42
N LEU A 52 9.54 -9.65 14.29
CA LEU A 52 8.93 -9.93 12.99
C LEU A 52 9.16 -11.36 12.49
N GLY A 53 10.16 -12.07 13.02
CA GLY A 53 10.60 -13.38 12.55
C GLY A 53 11.64 -13.28 11.44
N MET A 54 11.65 -14.25 10.53
CA MET A 54 12.63 -14.30 9.43
C MET A 54 12.56 -13.07 8.54
N LEU A 55 13.73 -12.55 8.15
CA LEU A 55 13.84 -11.40 7.25
C LEU A 55 13.05 -11.63 5.95
N VAL A 56 13.20 -12.81 5.36
CA VAL A 56 12.41 -13.27 4.21
C VAL A 56 11.38 -14.28 4.72
N PRO A 57 10.08 -14.10 4.47
CA PRO A 57 9.41 -13.13 3.59
C PRO A 57 8.98 -11.81 4.25
N PHE A 58 9.17 -11.63 5.57
CA PHE A 58 8.54 -10.54 6.30
C PHE A 58 9.01 -9.14 5.87
N LEU A 59 10.27 -8.97 5.48
CA LEU A 59 10.73 -7.71 4.88
C LEU A 59 9.88 -7.33 3.66
N PHE A 60 9.69 -8.29 2.75
CA PHE A 60 8.95 -8.05 1.50
C PHE A 60 7.49 -7.68 1.75
N ILE A 61 6.80 -8.35 2.67
CA ILE A 61 5.41 -8.01 2.99
C ILE A 61 5.28 -6.71 3.80
N THR A 62 6.30 -6.33 4.57
CA THR A 62 6.30 -5.08 5.34
C THR A 62 6.44 -3.87 4.43
N VAL A 63 7.29 -3.97 3.38
CA VAL A 63 7.51 -2.91 2.37
C VAL A 63 6.52 -3.00 1.21
N ALA A 64 5.58 -3.93 1.25
CA ALA A 64 4.72 -4.35 0.14
C ALA A 64 4.10 -3.21 -0.65
N CYS A 65 3.54 -2.23 0.03
CA CYS A 65 2.85 -1.13 -0.62
C CYS A 65 3.80 -0.24 -1.44
N GLY A 66 5.03 -0.01 -0.95
CA GLY A 66 6.04 0.77 -1.67
C GLY A 66 6.73 0.00 -2.80
N ALA A 67 6.76 -1.34 -2.73
CA ALA A 67 7.41 -2.16 -3.76
C ALA A 67 6.45 -2.55 -4.89
N CYS A 68 5.31 -3.16 -4.54
CA CYS A 68 4.29 -3.60 -5.49
C CYS A 68 2.95 -3.73 -4.77
N SER A 69 2.04 -2.79 -4.98
CA SER A 69 0.80 -2.69 -4.23
C SER A 69 -0.41 -3.18 -5.03
N GLY A 70 -1.11 -4.15 -4.47
CA GLY A 70 -2.40 -4.58 -4.98
C GLY A 70 -3.48 -3.52 -4.81
N PHE A 71 -3.41 -2.73 -3.74
CA PHE A 71 -4.32 -1.60 -3.54
C PHE A 71 -4.21 -0.59 -4.68
N HIS A 72 -2.99 -0.24 -5.10
CA HIS A 72 -2.79 0.66 -6.24
C HIS A 72 -3.35 0.09 -7.55
N SER A 73 -3.35 -1.23 -7.75
CA SER A 73 -3.98 -1.83 -8.93
C SER A 73 -5.50 -1.64 -8.95
N ILE A 74 -6.16 -1.71 -7.79
CA ILE A 74 -7.59 -1.42 -7.66
C ILE A 74 -7.87 0.07 -7.87
N VAL A 75 -7.05 0.96 -7.29
CA VAL A 75 -7.17 2.41 -7.51
C VAL A 75 -7.00 2.74 -8.98
N ALA A 76 -6.00 2.15 -9.63
CA ALA A 76 -5.73 2.38 -11.05
C ALA A 76 -6.91 1.96 -11.93
N SER A 77 -7.47 0.76 -11.72
CA SER A 77 -8.61 0.26 -12.49
C SER A 77 -9.93 0.94 -12.15
N GLY A 78 -10.16 1.22 -10.85
CA GLY A 78 -11.44 1.75 -10.34
C GLY A 78 -11.59 3.26 -10.48
N THR A 79 -10.49 4.02 -10.44
CA THR A 79 -10.53 5.48 -10.36
C THR A 79 -9.63 6.15 -11.40
N THR A 80 -8.33 5.86 -11.42
CA THR A 80 -7.36 6.59 -12.23
C THR A 80 -7.62 6.41 -13.74
N SER A 81 -7.89 5.18 -14.19
CA SER A 81 -8.17 4.88 -15.60
C SER A 81 -9.38 5.66 -16.15
N LYS A 82 -10.35 5.95 -15.27
CA LYS A 82 -11.56 6.72 -15.64
C LYS A 82 -11.34 8.23 -15.68
N GLN A 83 -10.23 8.73 -15.17
CA GLN A 83 -9.88 10.16 -15.13
C GLN A 83 -8.85 10.54 -16.18
N ILE A 84 -8.14 9.58 -16.75
CA ILE A 84 -7.14 9.83 -17.80
C ILE A 84 -7.86 10.22 -19.10
N LYS A 85 -7.54 11.40 -19.61
CA LYS A 85 -8.18 11.94 -20.81
C LYS A 85 -7.54 11.43 -22.11
N LYS A 86 -6.21 11.18 -22.09
CA LYS A 86 -5.44 10.77 -23.27
C LYS A 86 -4.58 9.56 -22.93
N GLU A 87 -4.51 8.60 -23.82
CA GLU A 87 -3.66 7.42 -23.68
C GLU A 87 -2.17 7.78 -23.53
N SER A 88 -1.71 8.84 -24.22
CA SER A 88 -0.34 9.36 -24.09
C SER A 88 0.04 9.78 -22.68
N ASP A 89 -0.92 10.13 -21.82
CA ASP A 89 -0.68 10.57 -20.46
C ASP A 89 -0.51 9.39 -19.47
N VAL A 90 -0.95 8.19 -19.85
CA VAL A 90 -0.85 6.98 -19.01
C VAL A 90 0.58 6.77 -18.52
N ARG A 91 1.56 6.82 -19.42
CA ARG A 91 2.97 6.62 -19.06
C ARG A 91 3.49 7.69 -18.09
N ARG A 92 3.11 8.95 -18.30
CA ARG A 92 3.54 10.05 -17.41
C ARG A 92 2.94 9.91 -16.03
N ILE A 93 1.65 9.56 -15.95
CA ILE A 93 0.92 9.45 -14.70
C ILE A 93 1.37 8.19 -13.92
N SER A 94 1.40 7.02 -14.57
CA SER A 94 1.72 5.77 -13.87
C SER A 94 3.21 5.65 -13.55
N TYR A 95 4.08 5.73 -14.56
CA TYR A 95 5.52 5.59 -14.37
C TYR A 95 6.13 6.80 -13.66
N GLY A 96 5.70 8.01 -14.01
CA GLY A 96 6.14 9.24 -13.33
C GLY A 96 5.74 9.26 -11.86
N GLY A 97 4.50 8.86 -11.54
CA GLY A 97 4.03 8.72 -10.15
C GLY A 97 4.86 7.72 -9.35
N MET A 98 5.16 6.56 -9.94
CA MET A 98 6.03 5.54 -9.33
C MET A 98 7.44 6.09 -9.01
N LEU A 99 8.03 6.88 -9.89
CA LEU A 99 9.35 7.47 -9.65
C LEU A 99 9.31 8.49 -8.50
N VAL A 100 8.28 9.32 -8.43
CA VAL A 100 8.09 10.29 -7.33
C VAL A 100 7.90 9.55 -6.00
N GLU A 101 7.13 8.47 -6.00
CA GLU A 101 6.96 7.60 -4.82
C GLU A 101 8.30 6.97 -4.38
N GLY A 102 9.11 6.52 -5.32
CA GLY A 102 10.46 6.00 -5.05
C GLY A 102 11.36 7.04 -4.37
N VAL A 103 11.35 8.29 -4.84
CA VAL A 103 12.10 9.37 -4.20
C VAL A 103 11.59 9.64 -2.78
N LEU A 104 10.26 9.65 -2.59
CA LEU A 104 9.67 9.81 -1.26
C LEU A 104 10.08 8.66 -0.31
N ALA A 105 10.12 7.42 -0.81
CA ALA A 105 10.53 6.27 -0.02
C ALA A 105 12.00 6.38 0.43
N VAL A 106 12.89 6.80 -0.46
CA VAL A 106 14.31 7.05 -0.11
C VAL A 106 14.43 8.16 0.92
N PHE A 107 13.70 9.26 0.74
CA PHE A 107 13.66 10.35 1.72
C PHE A 107 13.14 9.87 3.08
N ALA A 108 12.04 9.10 3.11
CA ALA A 108 11.48 8.55 4.34
C ALA A 108 12.47 7.59 5.05
N MET A 109 13.16 6.74 4.30
CA MET A 109 14.25 5.91 4.84
C MET A 109 15.36 6.77 5.46
N GLY A 110 15.79 7.82 4.76
CA GLY A 110 16.77 8.77 5.27
C GLY A 110 16.33 9.41 6.58
N CYS A 111 15.06 9.83 6.67
CA CYS A 111 14.50 10.42 7.91
C CYS A 111 14.63 9.48 9.11
N VAL A 112 14.40 8.17 8.92
CA VAL A 112 14.54 7.18 10.00
C VAL A 112 16.00 6.87 10.30
N ALA A 113 16.83 6.76 9.25
CA ALA A 113 18.22 6.33 9.36
C ALA A 113 19.14 7.32 10.08
N VAL A 114 18.84 8.62 10.05
CA VAL A 114 19.63 9.66 10.72
C VAL A 114 19.27 9.87 12.20
N LEU A 115 18.21 9.24 12.68
CA LEU A 115 17.78 9.34 14.06
C LEU A 115 18.48 8.32 14.95
N THR A 116 18.92 8.78 16.11
CA THR A 116 19.40 7.90 17.19
C THR A 116 18.27 7.05 17.75
N VAL A 117 18.60 6.02 18.51
CA VAL A 117 17.60 5.14 19.15
C VAL A 117 16.67 5.95 20.05
N THR A 118 17.23 6.84 20.87
CA THR A 118 16.45 7.70 21.78
C THR A 118 15.50 8.66 21.04
N GLU A 119 15.93 9.22 19.93
CA GLU A 119 15.07 10.10 19.11
C GLU A 119 13.93 9.33 18.44
N ARG A 120 14.19 8.10 18.02
CA ARG A 120 13.13 7.22 17.46
C ARG A 120 12.11 6.82 18.51
N GLU A 121 12.55 6.48 19.72
CA GLU A 121 11.66 6.19 20.85
C GLU A 121 10.83 7.41 21.25
N ALA A 122 11.44 8.58 21.30
CA ALA A 122 10.73 9.84 21.56
C ALA A 122 9.70 10.18 20.46
N GLY A 123 9.92 9.80 19.21
CA GLY A 123 8.97 9.96 18.11
C GLY A 123 7.67 9.16 18.28
N GLY A 124 7.72 8.06 19.04
CA GLY A 124 6.60 7.23 19.46
C GLY A 124 5.83 6.56 18.33
N THR A 125 5.34 7.32 17.36
CA THR A 125 4.58 6.81 16.21
C THR A 125 5.42 6.89 14.92
N PRO A 126 5.12 6.07 13.90
CA PRO A 126 5.81 6.16 12.60
C PRO A 126 5.77 7.58 11.99
N VAL A 127 4.65 8.28 12.16
CA VAL A 127 4.50 9.68 11.69
C VAL A 127 5.42 10.62 12.46
N GLY A 128 5.49 10.46 13.79
CA GLY A 128 6.38 11.27 14.63
C GLY A 128 7.86 11.03 14.33
N ILE A 129 8.26 9.78 14.11
CA ILE A 129 9.62 9.40 13.72
C ILE A 129 9.99 10.05 12.38
N PHE A 130 9.13 9.94 11.39
CA PHE A 130 9.32 10.59 10.08
C PHE A 130 9.45 12.10 10.22
N ALA A 131 8.58 12.73 11.00
CA ALA A 131 8.59 14.19 11.20
C ALA A 131 9.86 14.66 11.90
N ALA A 132 10.36 13.92 12.89
CA ALA A 132 11.61 14.21 13.56
C ALA A 132 12.83 14.17 12.61
N GLY A 133 12.90 13.14 11.75
CA GLY A 133 13.96 13.04 10.75
C GLY A 133 13.88 14.12 9.67
N ALA A 134 12.66 14.39 9.17
CA ALA A 134 12.43 15.47 8.21
C ALA A 134 12.83 16.83 8.78
N ALA A 135 12.56 17.09 10.07
CA ALA A 135 12.95 18.31 10.74
C ALA A 135 14.47 18.52 10.78
N LYS A 136 15.27 17.44 10.91
CA LYS A 136 16.75 17.54 10.81
C LYS A 136 17.17 18.02 9.43
N PHE A 137 16.60 17.46 8.38
CA PHE A 137 16.92 17.86 7.00
C PHE A 137 16.45 19.28 6.68
N PHE A 138 15.27 19.67 7.15
CA PHE A 138 14.78 21.04 7.00
C PHE A 138 15.64 22.04 7.81
N GLY A 139 16.17 21.62 8.95
CA GLY A 139 17.11 22.40 9.76
C GLY A 139 18.37 22.77 9.00
N ALA A 140 18.88 21.90 8.12
CA ALA A 140 20.02 22.21 7.25
C ALA A 140 19.74 23.34 6.24
N LEU A 141 18.46 23.62 5.96
CA LEU A 141 18.01 24.75 5.13
C LEU A 141 17.69 26.00 5.96
N GLY A 142 17.97 25.98 7.27
CA GLY A 142 17.66 27.10 8.17
C GLY A 142 16.21 27.15 8.66
N ILE A 143 15.39 26.11 8.39
CA ILE A 143 14.02 26.03 8.89
C ILE A 143 14.04 25.58 10.35
N PRO A 144 13.38 26.30 11.28
CA PRO A 144 13.31 25.92 12.69
C PRO A 144 12.74 24.47 12.84
N ALA A 145 13.39 23.64 13.67
CA ALA A 145 13.06 22.22 13.82
C ALA A 145 11.57 21.99 14.15
N LYS A 146 10.97 22.82 15.01
CA LYS A 146 9.55 22.75 15.36
C LYS A 146 8.67 22.95 14.13
N LEU A 147 8.92 23.98 13.35
CA LEU A 147 8.15 24.27 12.14
C LEU A 147 8.31 23.18 11.09
N GLY A 148 9.54 22.66 10.92
CA GLY A 148 9.82 21.54 10.01
C GLY A 148 9.08 20.26 10.39
N ALA A 149 9.05 19.91 11.69
CA ALA A 149 8.33 18.76 12.20
C ALA A 149 6.81 18.91 12.01
N GLU A 150 6.25 20.06 12.38
CA GLU A 150 4.81 20.34 12.24
C GLU A 150 4.38 20.29 10.76
N PHE A 151 5.18 20.84 9.85
CA PHE A 151 4.92 20.78 8.42
C PHE A 151 4.96 19.33 7.90
N ALA A 152 5.95 18.52 8.29
CA ALA A 152 6.05 17.13 7.91
C ALA A 152 4.88 16.30 8.45
N MET A 153 4.48 16.54 9.70
CA MET A 153 3.30 15.89 10.29
C MET A 153 2.00 16.24 9.55
N LEU A 154 1.81 17.52 9.22
CA LEU A 154 0.65 17.99 8.47
C LEU A 154 0.56 17.32 7.10
N ALA A 155 1.66 17.30 6.36
CA ALA A 155 1.71 16.71 5.03
C ALA A 155 1.43 15.21 5.05
N ILE A 156 2.07 14.42 5.93
CA ILE A 156 1.80 12.99 6.08
C ILE A 156 0.36 12.73 6.51
N SER A 157 -0.17 13.50 7.46
CA SER A 157 -1.55 13.36 7.91
C SER A 157 -2.54 13.61 6.76
N THR A 158 -2.25 14.56 5.89
CA THR A 158 -3.04 14.84 4.69
C THR A 158 -3.01 13.66 3.72
N PHE A 159 -1.84 13.02 3.49
CA PHE A 159 -1.73 11.82 2.65
C PHE A 159 -2.50 10.63 3.23
N LEU A 160 -2.41 10.40 4.53
CA LEU A 160 -3.17 9.34 5.20
C LEU A 160 -4.68 9.56 5.07
N LEU A 161 -5.14 10.81 5.21
CA LEU A 161 -6.55 11.15 5.06
C LEU A 161 -7.04 10.92 3.61
N THR A 162 -6.24 11.25 2.58
CA THR A 162 -6.60 10.98 1.19
C THR A 162 -6.72 9.49 0.91
N THR A 163 -5.80 8.70 1.45
CA THR A 163 -5.81 7.23 1.32
C THR A 163 -7.03 6.62 2.01
N LEU A 164 -7.35 7.06 3.24
CA LEU A 164 -8.52 6.59 3.99
C LEU A 164 -9.82 6.82 3.20
N ASP A 165 -9.97 7.98 2.61
CA ASP A 165 -11.15 8.34 1.82
C ASP A 165 -11.29 7.48 0.55
N THR A 166 -10.17 7.26 -0.14
CA THR A 166 -10.13 6.40 -1.32
C THR A 166 -10.41 4.94 -0.98
N CYS A 167 -9.81 4.42 0.10
CA CYS A 167 -10.09 3.09 0.63
C CYS A 167 -11.56 2.90 0.95
N THR A 168 -12.15 3.83 1.70
CA THR A 168 -13.56 3.79 2.08
C THR A 168 -14.48 3.75 0.86
N ARG A 169 -14.18 4.56 -0.16
CA ARG A 169 -14.94 4.59 -1.40
C ARG A 169 -14.83 3.29 -2.19
N LEU A 170 -13.63 2.76 -2.35
CA LEU A 170 -13.40 1.51 -3.07
C LEU A 170 -14.05 0.32 -2.33
N THR A 171 -13.91 0.24 -1.01
CA THR A 171 -14.57 -0.79 -0.20
C THR A 171 -16.08 -0.70 -0.35
N ARG A 172 -16.66 0.50 -0.34
CA ARG A 172 -18.08 0.69 -0.60
C ARG A 172 -18.48 0.16 -1.97
N PHE A 173 -17.75 0.47 -3.02
CA PHE A 173 -18.04 -0.05 -4.37
C PHE A 173 -17.98 -1.57 -4.42
N LEU A 174 -16.99 -2.19 -3.76
CA LEU A 174 -16.91 -3.64 -3.68
C LEU A 174 -18.09 -4.27 -2.93
N ILE A 175 -18.55 -3.62 -1.84
CA ILE A 175 -19.74 -4.06 -1.10
C ILE A 175 -21.01 -3.91 -1.97
N GLU A 176 -21.19 -2.76 -2.63
CA GLU A 176 -22.32 -2.51 -3.52
C GLU A 176 -22.36 -3.53 -4.67
N GLU A 177 -21.20 -3.88 -5.26
CA GLU A 177 -21.08 -4.87 -6.31
C GLU A 177 -21.35 -6.30 -5.80
N LEU A 178 -20.81 -6.65 -4.62
CA LEU A 178 -20.98 -7.99 -4.03
C LEU A 178 -22.44 -8.31 -3.71
N PHE A 179 -23.21 -7.31 -3.26
CA PHE A 179 -24.62 -7.48 -2.88
C PHE A 179 -25.59 -6.99 -3.97
N ASP A 180 -25.10 -6.59 -5.14
CA ASP A 180 -25.89 -5.98 -6.24
C ASP A 180 -26.77 -4.82 -5.76
N TRP A 181 -26.23 -4.00 -4.87
CA TRP A 181 -26.94 -2.84 -4.32
C TRP A 181 -26.78 -1.64 -5.24
N ARG A 182 -27.91 -1.12 -5.79
CA ARG A 182 -27.88 -0.01 -6.77
C ARG A 182 -28.69 1.22 -6.34
N ASN A 183 -29.13 1.24 -5.08
CA ASN A 183 -30.00 2.30 -4.57
C ASN A 183 -29.18 3.44 -3.96
N GLU A 184 -29.76 4.64 -3.88
CA GLU A 184 -29.15 5.79 -3.19
C GLU A 184 -28.83 5.47 -1.71
N THR A 185 -29.70 4.73 -1.03
CA THR A 185 -29.49 4.31 0.37
C THR A 185 -28.29 3.35 0.51
N SER A 186 -27.99 2.54 -0.48
CA SER A 186 -26.86 1.60 -0.46
C SER A 186 -25.52 2.32 -0.36
N ARG A 187 -25.41 3.52 -0.92
CA ARG A 187 -24.22 4.37 -0.83
C ARG A 187 -23.87 4.73 0.62
N TYR A 188 -24.87 5.07 1.44
CA TYR A 188 -24.65 5.37 2.86
C TYR A 188 -24.41 4.10 3.66
N LEU A 189 -25.18 3.05 3.42
CA LEU A 189 -25.04 1.78 4.13
C LEU A 189 -23.72 1.11 3.81
N GLY A 190 -23.30 1.06 2.55
CA GLY A 190 -21.99 0.53 2.13
C GLY A 190 -20.83 1.32 2.73
N THR A 191 -20.94 2.65 2.83
CA THR A 191 -19.93 3.48 3.51
C THR A 191 -19.87 3.18 5.01
N LEU A 192 -21.03 3.04 5.66
CA LEU A 192 -21.10 2.71 7.08
C LEU A 192 -20.45 1.33 7.34
N LEU A 193 -20.80 0.32 6.56
CA LEU A 193 -20.22 -1.02 6.67
C LEU A 193 -18.70 -1.01 6.44
N ALA A 194 -18.21 -0.22 5.47
CA ALA A 194 -16.78 -0.08 5.21
C ALA A 194 -16.02 0.53 6.39
N LEU A 195 -16.66 1.37 7.22
CA LEU A 195 -16.03 2.08 8.33
C LEU A 195 -16.21 1.39 9.69
N VAL A 196 -17.27 0.60 9.88
CA VAL A 196 -17.57 -0.04 11.18
C VAL A 196 -16.43 -0.93 11.65
N VAL A 197 -15.92 -1.81 10.79
CA VAL A 197 -14.83 -2.73 11.17
C VAL A 197 -13.55 -1.99 11.53
N PRO A 198 -13.01 -1.08 10.71
CA PRO A 198 -11.84 -0.29 11.10
C PRO A 198 -12.07 0.54 12.36
N CYS A 199 -13.25 1.13 12.52
CA CYS A 199 -13.59 1.93 13.71
C CYS A 199 -13.55 1.08 14.99
N LEU A 200 -14.11 -0.11 14.96
CA LEU A 200 -14.07 -1.03 16.11
C LEU A 200 -12.64 -1.49 16.40
N LEU A 201 -11.84 -1.76 15.37
CA LEU A 201 -10.46 -2.22 15.53
C LEU A 201 -9.51 -1.15 16.09
N VAL A 202 -9.77 0.13 15.85
CA VAL A 202 -8.95 1.23 16.41
C VAL A 202 -8.92 1.21 17.93
N PHE A 203 -10.00 0.77 18.57
CA PHE A 203 -10.12 0.70 20.04
C PHE A 203 -9.67 -0.64 20.62
N GLN A 204 -9.21 -1.58 19.78
CA GLN A 204 -8.79 -2.90 20.24
C GLN A 204 -7.27 -2.97 20.36
N GLU A 205 -6.83 -3.75 21.33
CA GLU A 205 -5.43 -4.14 21.49
C GLU A 205 -5.31 -5.64 21.33
N PHE A 206 -4.26 -6.09 20.66
CA PHE A 206 -3.97 -7.50 20.45
C PHE A 206 -2.64 -7.87 21.12
N PRO A 207 -2.51 -9.08 21.63
CA PRO A 207 -1.23 -9.56 22.12
C PRO A 207 -0.23 -9.62 20.97
N GLY A 208 0.91 -8.96 21.16
CA GLY A 208 2.06 -9.06 20.28
C GLY A 208 2.76 -10.42 20.41
N VAL A 209 3.84 -10.59 19.65
CA VAL A 209 4.65 -11.81 19.67
C VAL A 209 5.28 -12.06 21.03
N ASP A 210 5.61 -11.00 21.71
CA ASP A 210 6.22 -10.90 23.05
C ASP A 210 5.18 -10.91 24.18
N GLY A 211 3.90 -11.16 23.86
CA GLY A 211 2.80 -11.15 24.83
C GLY A 211 2.39 -9.76 25.33
N THR A 212 3.06 -8.71 24.91
CA THR A 212 2.67 -7.34 25.23
C THR A 212 1.45 -6.90 24.41
N LEU A 213 0.52 -6.17 25.02
CA LEU A 213 -0.60 -5.61 24.30
C LEU A 213 -0.11 -4.51 23.34
N GLN A 214 -0.56 -4.57 22.12
CA GLN A 214 -0.22 -3.60 21.09
C GLN A 214 -1.47 -3.17 20.30
N PRO A 215 -1.50 -1.94 19.78
CA PRO A 215 -2.62 -1.46 18.97
C PRO A 215 -2.91 -2.39 17.80
N ALA A 216 -4.19 -2.59 17.50
CA ALA A 216 -4.66 -3.51 16.46
C ALA A 216 -3.97 -3.29 15.09
N TRP A 217 -3.76 -2.03 14.68
CA TRP A 217 -3.12 -1.70 13.42
C TRP A 217 -1.71 -2.31 13.29
N LYS A 218 -0.95 -2.34 14.39
CA LYS A 218 0.41 -2.91 14.42
C LYS A 218 0.39 -4.44 14.32
N ALA A 219 -0.55 -5.08 15.00
CA ALA A 219 -0.73 -6.53 14.95
C ALA A 219 -1.20 -7.01 13.56
N ILE A 220 -2.07 -6.24 12.91
CA ILE A 220 -2.66 -6.56 11.59
C ILE A 220 -1.72 -6.21 10.43
N TRP A 221 -0.71 -5.36 10.63
CA TRP A 221 0.16 -4.87 9.56
C TRP A 221 0.78 -5.97 8.68
N PRO A 222 1.35 -7.07 9.21
CA PRO A 222 1.88 -8.15 8.39
C PRO A 222 0.81 -8.85 7.54
N LEU A 223 -0.39 -9.03 8.10
CA LEU A 223 -1.54 -9.60 7.39
C LEU A 223 -1.97 -8.67 6.23
N PHE A 224 -2.08 -7.37 6.48
CA PHE A 224 -2.34 -6.37 5.43
C PHE A 224 -1.29 -6.45 4.33
N GLY A 225 0.00 -6.50 4.68
CA GLY A 225 1.08 -6.58 3.72
C GLY A 225 0.98 -7.82 2.82
N ALA A 226 0.73 -9.00 3.41
CA ALA A 226 0.59 -10.24 2.67
C ALA A 226 -0.63 -10.23 1.73
N THR A 227 -1.79 -9.76 2.20
CA THR A 227 -3.01 -9.67 1.38
C THR A 227 -2.87 -8.65 0.25
N ASN A 228 -2.24 -7.51 0.51
CA ASN A 228 -1.94 -6.50 -0.49
C ASN A 228 -1.03 -7.04 -1.61
N GLN A 229 -0.01 -7.83 -1.26
CA GLN A 229 0.85 -8.47 -2.27
C GLN A 229 0.14 -9.57 -3.05
N LEU A 230 -0.72 -10.36 -2.43
CA LEU A 230 -1.56 -11.32 -3.16
C LEU A 230 -2.43 -10.63 -4.21
N LEU A 231 -3.01 -9.50 -3.84
CA LEU A 231 -3.82 -8.71 -4.77
C LEU A 231 -2.97 -8.15 -5.93
N ALA A 232 -1.73 -7.72 -5.67
CA ALA A 232 -0.78 -7.33 -6.70
C ALA A 232 -0.41 -8.50 -7.62
N ALA A 233 -0.21 -9.68 -7.05
CA ALA A 233 0.04 -10.90 -7.81
C ALA A 233 -1.11 -11.23 -8.78
N LEU A 234 -2.36 -11.08 -8.32
CA LEU A 234 -3.54 -11.26 -9.17
C LEU A 234 -3.59 -10.26 -10.32
N ALA A 235 -3.28 -8.99 -10.06
CA ALA A 235 -3.20 -7.98 -11.10
C ALA A 235 -2.13 -8.31 -12.14
N LEU A 236 -0.95 -8.75 -11.69
CA LEU A 236 0.13 -9.19 -12.57
C LEU A 236 -0.25 -10.45 -13.38
N LEU A 237 -0.89 -11.44 -12.75
CA LEU A 237 -1.37 -12.64 -13.44
C LEU A 237 -2.43 -12.29 -14.50
N THR A 238 -3.35 -11.39 -14.18
CA THR A 238 -4.34 -10.89 -15.15
C THR A 238 -3.65 -10.23 -16.33
N PHE A 239 -2.62 -9.43 -16.07
CA PHE A 239 -1.80 -8.80 -17.11
C PHE A 239 -1.04 -9.84 -17.96
N VAL A 240 -0.48 -10.88 -17.33
CA VAL A 240 0.18 -12.00 -18.05
C VAL A 240 -0.80 -12.72 -18.98
N VAL A 241 -2.03 -13.00 -18.49
CA VAL A 241 -3.09 -13.62 -19.31
C VAL A 241 -3.45 -12.73 -20.49
N PHE A 242 -3.58 -11.42 -20.27
CA PHE A 242 -3.86 -10.44 -21.31
C PHE A 242 -2.76 -10.39 -22.36
N LEU A 243 -1.47 -10.33 -21.95
CA LEU A 243 -0.33 -10.33 -22.87
C LEU A 243 -0.29 -11.61 -23.72
N LYS A 244 -0.53 -12.76 -23.08
CA LYS A 244 -0.61 -14.05 -23.78
C LYS A 244 -1.75 -14.05 -24.82
N ALA A 245 -2.93 -13.57 -24.46
CA ALA A 245 -4.06 -13.47 -25.38
C ALA A 245 -3.77 -12.53 -26.55
N SER A 246 -3.02 -11.45 -26.28
CA SER A 246 -2.55 -10.47 -27.30
C SER A 246 -1.34 -10.97 -28.11
N LYS A 247 -0.86 -12.19 -27.88
CA LYS A 247 0.33 -12.78 -28.53
C LYS A 247 1.62 -11.96 -28.34
N VAL A 248 1.74 -11.24 -27.23
CA VAL A 248 2.93 -10.49 -26.84
C VAL A 248 3.75 -11.31 -25.85
N GLY A 249 5.06 -11.15 -25.84
CA GLY A 249 5.94 -11.82 -24.89
C GLY A 249 5.60 -11.42 -23.45
N TYR A 250 5.30 -12.38 -22.60
CA TYR A 250 4.83 -12.17 -21.22
C TYR A 250 5.84 -12.57 -20.12
N GLY A 251 7.00 -13.07 -20.48
CA GLY A 251 8.01 -13.57 -19.53
C GLY A 251 8.47 -12.50 -18.52
N PHE A 252 8.60 -11.26 -18.95
CA PHE A 252 8.99 -10.15 -18.08
C PHE A 252 7.97 -9.84 -16.99
N ALA A 253 6.68 -10.12 -17.20
CA ALA A 253 5.62 -9.94 -16.23
C ALA A 253 5.39 -11.19 -15.37
N LEU A 254 5.69 -12.38 -15.92
CA LEU A 254 5.51 -13.64 -15.22
C LEU A 254 6.49 -13.81 -14.05
N VAL A 255 7.75 -13.41 -14.21
CA VAL A 255 8.75 -13.53 -13.14
C VAL A 255 8.36 -12.72 -11.90
N PRO A 256 8.05 -11.43 -11.99
CA PRO A 256 7.52 -10.67 -10.84
C PRO A 256 6.24 -11.27 -10.28
N ALA A 257 5.31 -11.75 -11.11
CA ALA A 257 4.08 -12.37 -10.66
C ALA A 257 4.34 -13.59 -9.78
N VAL A 258 5.28 -14.46 -10.15
CA VAL A 258 5.65 -15.64 -9.35
C VAL A 258 6.25 -15.22 -8.00
N VAL A 259 7.17 -14.26 -7.99
CA VAL A 259 7.76 -13.73 -6.75
C VAL A 259 6.67 -13.16 -5.85
N MET A 260 5.74 -12.37 -6.40
CA MET A 260 4.63 -11.77 -5.67
C MET A 260 3.59 -12.76 -5.18
N ILE A 261 3.59 -13.99 -5.67
CA ILE A 261 2.78 -15.10 -5.13
C ILE A 261 3.54 -15.80 -4.00
N VAL A 262 4.78 -16.19 -4.26
CA VAL A 262 5.57 -17.02 -3.33
C VAL A 262 5.79 -16.31 -1.99
N MET A 263 6.16 -15.02 -2.02
CA MET A 263 6.45 -14.27 -0.80
C MET A 263 5.25 -14.16 0.16
N PRO A 264 4.07 -13.66 -0.25
CA PRO A 264 2.94 -13.55 0.67
C PRO A 264 2.35 -14.91 1.05
N MET A 265 2.38 -15.91 0.17
CA MET A 265 1.92 -17.25 0.52
C MET A 265 2.79 -17.87 1.61
N THR A 266 4.11 -17.73 1.51
CA THR A 266 5.04 -18.17 2.55
C THR A 266 4.80 -17.41 3.85
N ALA A 267 4.63 -16.10 3.79
CA ALA A 267 4.35 -15.27 4.96
C ALA A 267 3.05 -15.66 5.66
N LEU A 268 1.96 -15.89 4.89
CA LEU A 268 0.68 -16.31 5.43
C LEU A 268 0.79 -17.69 6.09
N ALA A 269 1.50 -18.64 5.47
CA ALA A 269 1.74 -19.96 6.06
C ALA A 269 2.48 -19.86 7.40
N LEU A 270 3.54 -19.05 7.47
CA LEU A 270 4.28 -18.78 8.71
C LEU A 270 3.41 -18.09 9.77
N MET A 271 2.53 -17.17 9.36
CA MET A 271 1.59 -16.52 10.27
C MET A 271 0.58 -17.51 10.85
N VAL A 272 0.04 -18.41 10.03
CA VAL A 272 -0.86 -19.49 10.49
C VAL A 272 -0.14 -20.39 11.51
N GLN A 273 1.10 -20.75 11.23
CA GLN A 273 1.91 -21.57 12.13
C GLN A 273 2.19 -20.83 13.47
N LYS A 274 2.47 -19.53 13.42
CA LYS A 274 2.84 -18.72 14.58
C LYS A 274 1.66 -18.40 15.48
N TYR A 275 0.54 -17.98 14.92
CA TYR A 275 -0.64 -17.51 15.67
C TYR A 275 -1.68 -18.61 15.93
N GLY A 276 -1.64 -19.71 15.19
CA GLY A 276 -2.66 -20.77 15.24
C GLY A 276 -3.98 -20.36 14.62
N VAL A 277 -4.68 -21.29 14.01
CA VAL A 277 -5.94 -21.05 13.26
C VAL A 277 -7.07 -20.55 14.18
N GLN A 278 -6.99 -20.80 15.48
CA GLN A 278 -8.02 -20.43 16.46
C GLN A 278 -8.02 -18.94 16.82
N THR A 279 -6.93 -18.23 16.53
CA THR A 279 -6.86 -16.78 16.76
C THR A 279 -7.45 -16.01 15.55
N LEU A 280 -7.92 -14.78 15.80
CA LEU A 280 -8.43 -13.91 14.74
C LEU A 280 -7.38 -13.71 13.64
N LEU A 281 -6.13 -13.45 14.01
CA LEU A 281 -5.02 -13.23 13.05
C LEU A 281 -4.66 -14.50 12.28
N GLY A 282 -4.55 -15.64 12.95
CA GLY A 282 -4.21 -16.90 12.31
C GLY A 282 -5.36 -17.45 11.47
N GLY A 283 -6.61 -17.31 11.91
CA GLY A 283 -7.80 -17.69 11.15
C GLY A 283 -7.96 -16.88 9.88
N THR A 284 -7.77 -15.55 9.96
CA THR A 284 -7.80 -14.68 8.77
C THR A 284 -6.62 -14.98 7.82
N ALA A 285 -5.42 -15.23 8.35
CA ALA A 285 -4.27 -15.63 7.54
C ALA A 285 -4.51 -16.96 6.82
N CYS A 286 -5.13 -17.94 7.48
CA CYS A 286 -5.50 -19.23 6.89
C CYS A 286 -6.53 -19.04 5.75
N THR A 287 -7.56 -18.24 5.99
CA THR A 287 -8.56 -17.94 4.95
C THR A 287 -7.92 -17.27 3.73
N MET A 288 -7.03 -16.30 3.94
CA MET A 288 -6.34 -15.62 2.84
C MET A 288 -5.37 -16.56 2.12
N PHE A 289 -4.71 -17.47 2.84
CA PHE A 289 -3.86 -18.49 2.24
C PHE A 289 -4.67 -19.42 1.32
N LEU A 290 -5.82 -19.92 1.78
CA LEU A 290 -6.68 -20.78 0.98
C LEU A 290 -7.25 -20.07 -0.26
N LEU A 291 -7.68 -18.82 -0.09
CA LEU A 291 -8.12 -17.99 -1.22
C LEU A 291 -6.98 -17.76 -2.22
N GLY A 292 -5.79 -17.42 -1.76
CA GLY A 292 -4.62 -17.25 -2.61
C GLY A 292 -4.28 -18.53 -3.39
N PHE A 293 -4.34 -19.68 -2.74
CA PHE A 293 -4.13 -20.98 -3.38
C PHE A 293 -5.20 -21.29 -4.45
N PHE A 294 -6.46 -21.03 -4.15
CA PHE A 294 -7.56 -21.18 -5.11
C PHE A 294 -7.35 -20.27 -6.33
N LEU A 295 -6.95 -19.01 -6.11
CA LEU A 295 -6.69 -18.05 -7.18
C LEU A 295 -5.48 -18.44 -8.03
N MET A 296 -4.44 -19.04 -7.44
CA MET A 296 -3.33 -19.61 -8.21
C MET A 296 -3.79 -20.72 -9.16
N ILE A 297 -4.62 -21.64 -8.68
CA ILE A 297 -5.15 -22.73 -9.50
C ILE A 297 -5.98 -22.19 -10.67
N THR A 298 -6.87 -21.24 -10.40
CA THR A 298 -7.73 -20.64 -11.43
C THR A 298 -6.92 -19.87 -12.47
N SER A 299 -5.92 -19.11 -12.04
CA SER A 299 -5.02 -18.39 -12.94
C SER A 299 -4.16 -19.33 -13.78
N TRP A 300 -3.66 -20.42 -13.19
CA TRP A 300 -2.93 -21.45 -13.91
C TRP A 300 -3.79 -22.09 -15.01
N ARG A 301 -5.03 -22.42 -14.67
CA ARG A 301 -6.00 -22.96 -15.66
C ARG A 301 -6.28 -21.94 -16.78
N ALA A 302 -6.37 -20.66 -16.47
CA ALA A 302 -6.54 -19.61 -17.48
C ALA A 302 -5.31 -19.48 -18.38
N LEU A 303 -4.11 -19.66 -17.83
CA LEU A 303 -2.87 -19.66 -18.60
C LEU A 303 -2.70 -20.90 -19.48
N THR A 304 -3.17 -22.07 -19.05
CA THR A 304 -3.03 -23.32 -19.79
C THR A 304 -4.09 -23.50 -20.89
N LYS A 305 -5.29 -22.92 -20.69
CA LYS A 305 -6.31 -22.91 -21.75
C LYS A 305 -5.83 -22.09 -22.93
N SER A 306 -6.00 -22.60 -24.14
CA SER A 306 -5.77 -21.81 -25.36
C SER A 306 -6.57 -20.53 -25.31
N PRO A 307 -6.03 -19.39 -25.77
CA PRO A 307 -6.78 -18.14 -25.79
C PRO A 307 -8.05 -18.34 -26.60
N VAL A 308 -9.20 -18.26 -25.94
CA VAL A 308 -10.46 -18.03 -26.62
C VAL A 308 -10.29 -16.70 -27.32
N GLY A 309 -10.24 -16.73 -28.66
CA GLY A 309 -9.98 -15.53 -29.45
C GLY A 309 -10.92 -14.43 -28.99
N LEU A 310 -10.36 -13.38 -28.40
CA LEU A 310 -11.05 -12.11 -28.25
C LEU A 310 -11.33 -11.66 -29.69
N SER A 311 -12.56 -11.89 -30.14
CA SER A 311 -13.04 -11.43 -31.42
C SER A 311 -12.79 -9.92 -31.47
N GLN A 312 -11.95 -9.51 -32.41
CA GLN A 312 -11.64 -8.09 -32.67
C GLN A 312 -12.86 -7.28 -33.12
N SER A 313 -14.07 -7.87 -33.12
CA SER A 313 -15.29 -7.26 -33.61
C SER A 313 -16.00 -6.28 -32.66
N LYS A 314 -15.46 -6.03 -31.44
CA LYS A 314 -16.11 -5.10 -30.48
C LYS A 314 -15.27 -3.91 -30.05
N LEU A 315 -14.08 -3.70 -30.59
CA LEU A 315 -13.23 -2.54 -30.27
C LEU A 315 -13.27 -1.42 -31.32
N GLY A 316 -14.21 -1.45 -32.24
CA GLY A 316 -14.28 -0.50 -33.33
C GLY A 316 -15.63 0.21 -33.54
N GLN A 317 -16.56 0.10 -32.57
CA GLN A 317 -17.86 0.82 -32.68
C GLN A 317 -18.31 1.25 -31.27
N GLU A 318 -17.68 2.28 -30.73
CA GLU A 318 -18.31 3.29 -29.85
C GLU A 318 -17.44 4.55 -29.81
#